data_4fab038513b201952f73dee57695dab1
#
_entry.id   4fab038513b201952f73dee57695dab1
#
_cell.length_a   1.000
_cell.length_b   1.000
_cell.length_c   1.000
_cell.angle_alpha   90.00
_cell.angle_beta   90.00
_cell.angle_gamma   90.00
#
_symmetry.space_group_name_H-M   'P 1'
#
loop_
_entity.id
_entity.type
_entity.pdbx_description
1 polymer ?
#
loop_
_entity_poly.entity_id
_entity_poly.type
_entity_poly.pdbx_seq_one_letter_code
_entity_poly.pdbx_strand_id
1 'polypeptide(L)'
;MNKILQQPSWPNQQQYLKIISRIKQYPQLVYPNEINRLKLELKEVAKGNKFIIQGGDCAETFKNFSEDLIKGKLKILLQMSAIIQYSTKLKIVNIGRIAGQYIKPRTHSHETRDGVTLPAYRGDGVNSIDFNKHKRQPNPKRLIQAYHQSASTMNLIRSLIMNGFTDISQIKLWNQDLLSNSPLGVKYKTIVKNITSMLDFIHDSGLVNNKYNDSDSFNLYTSHEAILLDYEKAFMNKNFCCSAHMLWVGDRTRDVNSEHIKFISKLDNPVAVKIGPTINEDDICKIYEKIN
;
A
#
# COMPACT_ATOMS: atom_id res chain seq x y z
N MET A 1 -19.50 -19.75 14.38
CA MET A 1 -18.75 -18.63 13.77
C MET A 1 -17.45 -19.14 13.22
N ASN A 2 -17.17 -18.94 11.95
CA ASN A 2 -15.89 -19.33 11.37
C ASN A 2 -14.77 -18.50 12.03
N LYS A 3 -13.68 -19.18 12.40
CA LYS A 3 -12.54 -18.55 13.05
C LYS A 3 -11.87 -17.58 12.06
N ILE A 4 -11.72 -16.30 12.45
CA ILE A 4 -10.97 -15.33 11.64
C ILE A 4 -9.49 -15.77 11.63
N LEU A 5 -8.95 -15.99 10.43
CA LEU A 5 -7.57 -16.45 10.26
C LEU A 5 -6.57 -15.33 10.58
N GLN A 6 -5.34 -15.71 10.89
CA GLN A 6 -4.21 -14.80 11.10
C GLN A 6 -4.36 -13.78 12.25
N GLN A 7 -5.35 -13.96 13.14
CA GLN A 7 -5.51 -13.06 14.29
C GLN A 7 -4.47 -13.37 15.37
N PRO A 8 -3.85 -12.35 15.98
CA PRO A 8 -2.99 -12.54 17.13
C PRO A 8 -3.81 -12.89 18.40
N SER A 9 -3.22 -13.64 19.29
CA SER A 9 -3.79 -13.86 20.62
C SER A 9 -3.43 -12.66 21.53
N TRP A 10 -4.38 -11.75 21.70
CA TRP A 10 -4.18 -10.57 22.55
C TRP A 10 -4.18 -10.97 24.03
N PRO A 11 -3.12 -10.66 24.82
CA PRO A 11 -3.05 -11.01 26.23
C PRO A 11 -4.18 -10.39 27.06
N ASN A 12 -4.68 -9.23 26.66
CA ASN A 12 -5.79 -8.54 27.29
C ASN A 12 -6.84 -8.12 26.23
N GLN A 13 -7.89 -8.93 26.14
CA GLN A 13 -8.96 -8.71 25.16
C GLN A 13 -9.76 -7.42 25.43
N GLN A 14 -9.96 -7.06 26.70
CA GLN A 14 -10.68 -5.81 27.03
C GLN A 14 -9.87 -4.58 26.59
N GLN A 15 -8.55 -4.61 26.79
CA GLN A 15 -7.68 -3.55 26.31
C GLN A 15 -7.71 -3.46 24.77
N TYR A 16 -7.67 -4.59 24.09
CA TYR A 16 -7.79 -4.63 22.63
C TYR A 16 -9.08 -3.96 22.14
N LEU A 17 -10.22 -4.34 22.70
CA LEU A 17 -11.51 -3.77 22.32
C LEU A 17 -11.59 -2.26 22.60
N LYS A 18 -11.04 -1.80 23.73
CA LYS A 18 -10.91 -0.35 24.03
C LYS A 18 -10.07 0.38 22.99
N ILE A 19 -8.97 -0.21 22.54
CA ILE A 19 -8.10 0.36 21.51
C ILE A 19 -8.83 0.44 20.16
N ILE A 20 -9.51 -0.62 19.73
CA ILE A 20 -10.32 -0.62 18.49
C ILE A 20 -11.42 0.45 18.56
N SER A 21 -12.15 0.54 19.68
CA SER A 21 -13.16 1.57 19.89
C SER A 21 -12.59 2.99 19.82
N ARG A 22 -11.37 3.21 20.33
CA ARG A 22 -10.66 4.49 20.23
C ARG A 22 -10.25 4.80 18.78
N ILE A 23 -9.71 3.83 18.05
CA ILE A 23 -9.31 3.99 16.64
C ILE A 23 -10.54 4.33 15.77
N LYS A 24 -11.69 3.76 16.07
CA LYS A 24 -12.95 4.08 15.38
C LYS A 24 -13.35 5.56 15.48
N GLN A 25 -12.85 6.28 16.48
CA GLN A 25 -13.10 7.71 16.68
C GLN A 25 -12.07 8.60 15.97
N TYR A 26 -11.01 8.02 15.43
CA TYR A 26 -9.97 8.77 14.72
C TYR A 26 -10.41 9.16 13.30
N PRO A 27 -9.83 10.23 12.73
CA PRO A 27 -10.07 10.58 11.34
C PRO A 27 -9.77 9.44 10.38
N GLN A 28 -10.53 9.36 9.30
CA GLN A 28 -10.31 8.42 8.22
C GLN A 28 -8.95 8.69 7.54
N LEU A 29 -8.25 7.65 7.09
CA LEU A 29 -6.99 7.80 6.37
C LEU A 29 -7.21 8.24 4.92
N VAL A 30 -8.27 7.72 4.29
CA VAL A 30 -8.75 8.09 2.95
C VAL A 30 -10.26 8.28 2.96
N TYR A 31 -10.81 8.89 1.91
CA TYR A 31 -12.26 9.15 1.83
C TYR A 31 -12.89 8.50 0.59
N PRO A 32 -14.23 8.27 0.59
CA PRO A 32 -14.92 7.59 -0.51
C PRO A 32 -14.67 8.20 -1.89
N ASN A 33 -14.54 9.52 -2.01
CA ASN A 33 -14.26 10.17 -3.28
C ASN A 33 -12.87 9.80 -3.84
N GLU A 34 -11.85 9.67 -2.98
CA GLU A 34 -10.50 9.23 -3.40
C GLU A 34 -10.54 7.77 -3.85
N ILE A 35 -11.30 6.92 -3.15
CA ILE A 35 -11.49 5.52 -3.49
C ILE A 35 -12.22 5.38 -4.83
N ASN A 36 -13.30 6.15 -5.04
CA ASN A 36 -14.04 6.14 -6.29
C ASN A 36 -13.18 6.62 -7.47
N ARG A 37 -12.27 7.57 -7.26
CA ARG A 37 -11.30 7.99 -8.29
C ARG A 37 -10.41 6.80 -8.68
N LEU A 38 -9.89 6.04 -7.73
CA LEU A 38 -9.13 4.82 -8.04
C LEU A 38 -9.98 3.80 -8.83
N LYS A 39 -11.26 3.62 -8.48
CA LYS A 39 -12.16 2.72 -9.25
C LYS A 39 -12.27 3.13 -10.71
N LEU A 40 -12.38 4.42 -10.99
CA LEU A 40 -12.41 4.93 -12.37
C LEU A 40 -11.08 4.68 -13.09
N GLU A 41 -9.95 4.93 -12.42
CA GLU A 41 -8.63 4.63 -12.97
C GLU A 41 -8.47 3.13 -13.32
N LEU A 42 -8.92 2.25 -12.44
CA LEU A 42 -8.84 0.79 -12.65
C LEU A 42 -9.76 0.31 -13.80
N LYS A 43 -10.88 0.98 -14.04
CA LYS A 43 -11.71 0.71 -15.23
C LYS A 43 -10.94 1.00 -16.54
N GLU A 44 -10.14 2.07 -16.56
CA GLU A 44 -9.31 2.39 -17.73
C GLU A 44 -8.13 1.40 -17.87
N VAL A 45 -7.60 0.89 -16.75
CA VAL A 45 -6.62 -0.21 -16.78
C VAL A 45 -7.24 -1.46 -17.40
N ALA A 46 -8.46 -1.84 -17.00
CA ALA A 46 -9.16 -3.02 -17.53
C ALA A 46 -9.45 -2.92 -19.04
N LYS A 47 -9.59 -1.71 -19.55
CA LYS A 47 -9.75 -1.44 -21.01
C LYS A 47 -8.42 -1.41 -21.78
N GLY A 48 -7.27 -1.52 -21.09
CA GLY A 48 -5.96 -1.40 -21.70
C GLY A 48 -5.49 0.05 -21.97
N ASN A 49 -6.21 1.05 -21.49
CA ASN A 49 -5.88 2.48 -21.68
C ASN A 49 -4.84 2.99 -20.67
N LYS A 50 -4.64 2.27 -19.55
CA LYS A 50 -3.70 2.58 -18.50
C LYS A 50 -2.99 1.33 -18.00
N PHE A 51 -1.89 1.51 -17.28
CA PHE A 51 -1.14 0.41 -16.66
C PHE A 51 -1.00 0.67 -15.15
N ILE A 52 -0.98 -0.40 -14.35
CA ILE A 52 -0.86 -0.33 -12.89
C ILE A 52 0.59 -0.61 -12.46
N ILE A 53 1.10 0.21 -11.55
CA ILE A 53 2.26 -0.13 -10.75
C ILE A 53 1.82 -0.19 -9.28
N GLN A 54 2.04 -1.33 -8.64
CA GLN A 54 1.87 -1.48 -7.20
C GLN A 54 3.20 -1.87 -6.57
N GLY A 55 3.71 -1.05 -5.67
CA GLY A 55 5.00 -1.27 -5.01
C GLY A 55 5.07 -0.69 -3.61
N GLY A 56 6.08 -1.14 -2.84
CA GLY A 56 6.34 -0.66 -1.49
C GLY A 56 6.81 -1.77 -0.55
N ASP A 57 6.71 -1.54 0.75
CA ASP A 57 7.24 -2.45 1.76
C ASP A 57 6.43 -3.74 1.88
N CYS A 58 7.13 -4.85 2.14
CA CYS A 58 6.48 -6.09 2.55
C CYS A 58 5.79 -5.95 3.91
N ALA A 59 6.40 -5.17 4.83
CA ALA A 59 5.82 -4.70 6.07
C ALA A 59 6.52 -3.41 6.47
N GLU A 60 5.77 -2.36 6.75
CA GLU A 60 6.27 -1.12 7.32
C GLU A 60 6.70 -1.36 8.77
N THR A 61 7.73 -0.63 9.22
CA THR A 61 8.25 -0.72 10.58
C THR A 61 8.23 0.64 11.26
N PHE A 62 8.05 0.65 12.57
CA PHE A 62 8.08 1.90 13.34
C PHE A 62 9.46 2.56 13.35
N LYS A 63 10.51 1.76 13.24
CA LYS A 63 11.89 2.23 13.20
C LYS A 63 12.20 2.97 11.89
N ASN A 64 11.67 2.49 10.77
CA ASN A 64 11.93 3.04 9.44
C ASN A 64 10.87 4.08 9.04
N PHE A 65 10.48 4.93 9.98
CA PHE A 65 9.53 6.01 9.77
C PHE A 65 10.26 7.34 9.78
N SER A 66 10.56 7.85 8.59
CA SER A 66 11.15 9.17 8.38
C SER A 66 10.71 9.75 7.04
N GLU A 67 10.77 11.07 6.92
CA GLU A 67 10.44 11.79 5.69
C GLU A 67 11.30 11.31 4.52
N ASP A 68 12.61 11.17 4.71
CA ASP A 68 13.54 10.74 3.65
C ASP A 68 13.23 9.33 3.12
N LEU A 69 12.90 8.40 4.02
CA LEU A 69 12.53 7.04 3.62
C LEU A 69 11.21 7.02 2.85
N ILE A 70 10.23 7.81 3.26
CA ILE A 70 8.95 7.93 2.55
C ILE A 70 9.19 8.57 1.17
N LYS A 71 9.92 9.68 1.09
CA LYS A 71 10.34 10.33 -0.17
C LYS A 71 11.08 9.37 -1.09
N GLY A 72 12.02 8.58 -0.54
CA GLY A 72 12.77 7.58 -1.31
C GLY A 72 11.86 6.53 -1.97
N LYS A 73 10.87 6.02 -1.25
CA LYS A 73 9.88 5.06 -1.81
C LYS A 73 9.05 5.69 -2.92
N LEU A 74 8.57 6.92 -2.72
CA LEU A 74 7.82 7.65 -3.73
C LEU A 74 8.68 7.93 -4.97
N LYS A 75 9.94 8.35 -4.78
CA LYS A 75 10.90 8.58 -5.87
C LYS A 75 11.07 7.34 -6.74
N ILE A 76 11.28 6.16 -6.13
CA ILE A 76 11.41 4.89 -6.86
C ILE A 76 10.14 4.59 -7.66
N LEU A 77 8.97 4.70 -7.05
CA LEU A 77 7.70 4.43 -7.72
C LEU A 77 7.49 5.35 -8.92
N LEU A 78 7.79 6.64 -8.77
CA LEU A 78 7.71 7.64 -9.83
C LEU A 78 8.69 7.40 -10.97
N GLN A 79 9.93 7.05 -10.65
CA GLN A 79 10.95 6.74 -11.67
C GLN A 79 10.53 5.49 -12.48
N MET A 80 10.04 4.44 -11.81
CA MET A 80 9.51 3.26 -12.50
C MET A 80 8.33 3.63 -13.41
N SER A 81 7.41 4.47 -12.93
CA SER A 81 6.27 4.94 -13.70
C SER A 81 6.70 5.71 -14.96
N ALA A 82 7.65 6.61 -14.83
CA ALA A 82 8.16 7.39 -15.97
C ALA A 82 8.78 6.47 -17.04
N ILE A 83 9.55 5.46 -16.64
CA ILE A 83 10.16 4.49 -17.56
C ILE A 83 9.10 3.66 -18.29
N ILE A 84 8.11 3.15 -17.56
CA ILE A 84 7.05 2.33 -18.15
C ILE A 84 6.17 3.18 -19.06
N GLN A 85 5.79 4.38 -18.64
CA GLN A 85 5.00 5.31 -19.46
C GLN A 85 5.75 5.69 -20.74
N TYR A 86 7.05 5.96 -20.66
CA TYR A 86 7.89 6.22 -21.83
C TYR A 86 7.88 5.02 -22.81
N SER A 87 8.02 3.80 -22.29
CA SER A 87 8.14 2.60 -23.11
C SER A 87 6.80 2.15 -23.71
N THR A 88 5.70 2.26 -22.96
CA THR A 88 4.39 1.72 -23.33
C THR A 88 3.45 2.78 -23.92
N LYS A 89 3.72 4.07 -23.68
CA LYS A 89 2.83 5.21 -23.96
C LYS A 89 1.53 5.19 -23.16
N LEU A 90 1.39 4.30 -22.17
CA LEU A 90 0.22 4.21 -21.31
C LEU A 90 0.39 5.10 -20.07
N LYS A 91 -0.66 5.76 -19.64
CA LYS A 91 -0.70 6.45 -18.34
C LYS A 91 -0.62 5.42 -17.22
N ILE A 92 0.08 5.76 -16.12
CA ILE A 92 0.33 4.84 -15.01
C ILE A 92 -0.57 5.17 -13.82
N VAL A 93 -1.21 4.15 -13.27
CA VAL A 93 -1.93 4.20 -11.99
C VAL A 93 -0.97 3.72 -10.91
N ASN A 94 -0.61 4.62 -9.98
CA ASN A 94 0.37 4.34 -8.94
C ASN A 94 -0.32 3.93 -7.64
N ILE A 95 -0.03 2.73 -7.14
CA ILE A 95 -0.56 2.20 -5.89
C ILE A 95 0.62 1.85 -4.97
N GLY A 96 0.76 2.62 -3.88
CA GLY A 96 1.80 2.37 -2.88
C GLY A 96 1.34 1.34 -1.84
N ARG A 97 2.20 0.38 -1.52
CA ARG A 97 2.10 -0.42 -0.30
C ARG A 97 2.72 0.38 0.83
N ILE A 98 2.00 1.41 1.27
CA ILE A 98 2.47 2.41 2.22
C ILE A 98 1.28 2.95 3.02
N ALA A 99 1.54 3.49 4.20
CA ALA A 99 0.57 4.07 5.10
C ALA A 99 -0.48 3.08 5.62
N GLY A 100 -0.07 1.83 5.96
CA GLY A 100 -0.98 0.84 6.51
C GLY A 100 -0.44 -0.59 6.62
N GLN A 101 0.67 -0.90 5.98
CA GLN A 101 1.21 -2.27 5.96
C GLN A 101 2.02 -2.60 7.24
N TYR A 102 1.47 -2.31 8.43
CA TYR A 102 2.10 -2.60 9.74
C TYR A 102 1.77 -3.98 10.30
N ILE A 103 0.97 -4.77 9.59
CA ILE A 103 0.55 -6.11 10.01
C ILE A 103 0.99 -7.10 8.95
N LYS A 104 1.48 -8.26 9.39
CA LYS A 104 2.06 -9.28 8.53
C LYS A 104 1.50 -10.66 8.85
N PRO A 105 1.02 -11.43 7.85
CA PRO A 105 0.60 -12.81 8.07
C PRO A 105 1.80 -13.71 8.33
N ARG A 106 1.58 -14.82 9.03
CA ARG A 106 2.61 -15.81 9.34
C ARG A 106 2.11 -17.23 9.09
N THR A 107 2.98 -18.07 8.53
CA THR A 107 2.70 -19.49 8.36
C THR A 107 2.66 -20.20 9.71
N HIS A 108 3.64 -19.90 10.57
CA HIS A 108 3.74 -20.47 11.92
C HIS A 108 3.42 -19.40 12.96
N SER A 109 2.75 -19.80 14.02
CA SER A 109 2.40 -18.92 15.14
C SER A 109 3.60 -18.57 16.04
N HIS A 110 4.66 -19.38 15.98
CA HIS A 110 5.88 -19.24 16.78
C HIS A 110 7.13 -19.35 15.92
N GLU A 111 8.22 -18.79 16.42
CA GLU A 111 9.58 -18.89 15.87
C GLU A 111 10.51 -19.44 16.97
N THR A 112 11.42 -20.34 16.59
CA THR A 112 12.44 -20.89 17.50
C THR A 112 13.82 -20.42 17.04
N ARG A 113 14.60 -19.85 17.98
CA ARG A 113 15.99 -19.46 17.78
C ARG A 113 16.78 -19.88 19.01
N ASP A 114 17.90 -20.54 18.81
CA ASP A 114 18.81 -21.02 19.90
C ASP A 114 18.06 -21.73 21.04
N GLY A 115 17.12 -22.60 20.67
CA GLY A 115 16.32 -23.39 21.63
C GLY A 115 15.19 -22.61 22.32
N VAL A 116 15.06 -21.30 22.10
CA VAL A 116 13.99 -20.47 22.67
C VAL A 116 12.86 -20.31 21.65
N THR A 117 11.64 -20.64 22.06
CA THR A 117 10.43 -20.50 21.23
C THR A 117 9.60 -19.31 21.70
N LEU A 118 9.34 -18.37 20.78
CA LEU A 118 8.56 -17.15 21.04
C LEU A 118 7.47 -16.96 19.96
N PRO A 119 6.43 -16.14 20.23
CA PRO A 119 5.47 -15.77 19.20
C PRO A 119 6.14 -15.20 17.95
N ALA A 120 5.69 -15.58 16.78
CA ALA A 120 6.21 -15.07 15.52
C ALA A 120 6.00 -13.54 15.42
N TYR A 121 6.93 -12.86 14.74
CA TYR A 121 6.76 -11.44 14.43
C TYR A 121 5.62 -11.24 13.43
N ARG A 122 4.56 -10.55 13.84
CA ARG A 122 3.35 -10.30 13.03
C ARG A 122 3.22 -8.88 12.50
N GLY A 123 4.34 -8.15 12.43
CA GLY A 123 4.40 -6.74 12.06
C GLY A 123 4.34 -5.82 13.27
N ASP A 124 4.87 -4.60 13.10
CA ASP A 124 5.02 -3.65 14.20
C ASP A 124 3.68 -3.18 14.79
N GLY A 125 2.58 -3.29 14.04
CA GLY A 125 1.23 -3.05 14.55
C GLY A 125 0.78 -4.08 15.59
N VAL A 126 1.42 -5.25 15.67
CA VAL A 126 1.07 -6.34 16.60
C VAL A 126 2.13 -6.51 17.67
N ASN A 127 3.39 -6.75 17.28
CA ASN A 127 4.50 -7.02 18.20
C ASN A 127 5.83 -6.52 17.63
N SER A 128 6.92 -6.58 18.40
CA SER A 128 8.23 -6.14 17.92
C SER A 128 8.95 -7.23 17.12
N ILE A 129 9.81 -6.81 16.19
CA ILE A 129 10.73 -7.71 15.49
C ILE A 129 11.81 -8.29 16.41
N ASP A 130 12.12 -7.60 17.53
CA ASP A 130 13.13 -8.05 18.48
C ASP A 130 12.76 -9.40 19.07
N PHE A 131 13.71 -10.35 19.05
CA PHE A 131 13.48 -11.68 19.58
C PHE A 131 13.63 -11.70 21.11
N ASN A 132 12.63 -11.15 21.80
CA ASN A 132 12.55 -11.00 23.25
C ASN A 132 11.16 -11.36 23.75
N LYS A 133 11.06 -12.10 24.86
CA LYS A 133 9.81 -12.63 25.41
C LYS A 133 8.74 -11.54 25.61
N HIS A 134 9.10 -10.38 26.17
CA HIS A 134 8.16 -9.29 26.41
C HIS A 134 7.79 -8.56 25.11
N LYS A 135 8.77 -8.30 24.24
CA LYS A 135 8.58 -7.56 22.98
C LYS A 135 7.81 -8.36 21.93
N ARG A 136 7.86 -9.71 21.99
CA ARG A 136 7.10 -10.59 21.08
C ARG A 136 5.66 -10.81 21.52
N GLN A 137 5.27 -10.42 22.73
CA GLN A 137 3.84 -10.44 23.10
C GLN A 137 3.05 -9.43 22.28
N PRO A 138 1.89 -9.82 21.71
CA PRO A 138 1.00 -8.89 21.04
C PRO A 138 0.55 -7.76 21.98
N ASN A 139 0.68 -6.52 21.53
CA ASN A 139 0.31 -5.34 22.31
C ASN A 139 -0.63 -4.44 21.47
N PRO A 140 -1.91 -4.33 21.84
CA PRO A 140 -2.88 -3.58 21.05
C PRO A 140 -2.60 -2.08 20.98
N LYS A 141 -1.84 -1.49 21.92
CA LYS A 141 -1.43 -0.08 21.87
C LYS A 141 -0.61 0.23 20.61
N ARG A 142 0.07 -0.76 20.04
CA ARG A 142 0.85 -0.62 18.80
C ARG A 142 -0.03 -0.27 17.59
N LEU A 143 -1.31 -0.65 17.59
CA LEU A 143 -2.26 -0.27 16.56
C LEU A 143 -2.51 1.26 16.51
N ILE A 144 -2.48 1.93 17.67
CA ILE A 144 -2.57 3.39 17.74
C ILE A 144 -1.34 4.03 17.07
N GLN A 145 -0.15 3.51 17.33
CA GLN A 145 1.08 4.00 16.70
C GLN A 145 1.06 3.75 15.19
N ALA A 146 0.61 2.57 14.76
CA ALA A 146 0.45 2.25 13.34
C ALA A 146 -0.50 3.26 12.64
N TYR A 147 -1.64 3.57 13.27
CA TYR A 147 -2.55 4.59 12.77
C TYR A 147 -1.87 5.96 12.65
N HIS A 148 -1.21 6.45 13.70
CA HIS A 148 -0.59 7.77 13.67
C HIS A 148 0.52 7.88 12.62
N GLN A 149 1.34 6.85 12.45
CA GLN A 149 2.35 6.82 11.39
C GLN A 149 1.69 6.76 10.01
N SER A 150 0.62 5.99 9.83
CA SER A 150 -0.15 5.96 8.57
C SER A 150 -0.74 7.34 8.26
N ALA A 151 -1.35 8.01 9.22
CA ALA A 151 -1.92 9.34 9.06
C ALA A 151 -0.84 10.38 8.72
N SER A 152 0.31 10.36 9.40
CA SER A 152 1.44 11.24 9.12
C SER A 152 2.01 10.99 7.72
N THR A 153 2.13 9.72 7.31
CA THR A 153 2.57 9.35 5.95
C THR A 153 1.60 9.88 4.91
N MET A 154 0.29 9.72 5.11
CA MET A 154 -0.73 10.26 4.20
C MET A 154 -0.66 11.78 4.08
N ASN A 155 -0.49 12.48 5.20
CA ASN A 155 -0.32 13.93 5.21
C ASN A 155 0.93 14.35 4.42
N LEU A 156 2.06 13.68 4.66
CA LEU A 156 3.30 13.97 3.94
C LEU A 156 3.15 13.72 2.43
N ILE A 157 2.56 12.61 2.02
CA ILE A 157 2.32 12.27 0.60
C ILE A 157 1.49 13.38 -0.06
N ARG A 158 0.36 13.77 0.54
CA ARG A 158 -0.50 14.85 0.01
C ARG A 158 0.25 16.17 -0.08
N SER A 159 1.00 16.53 0.95
CA SER A 159 1.82 17.75 0.95
C SER A 159 2.90 17.73 -0.13
N LEU A 160 3.59 16.61 -0.33
CA LEU A 160 4.61 16.46 -1.36
C LEU A 160 4.02 16.60 -2.77
N ILE A 161 2.87 15.98 -3.03
CA ILE A 161 2.17 16.11 -4.31
C ILE A 161 1.79 17.57 -4.57
N MET A 162 1.21 18.25 -3.58
CA MET A 162 0.83 19.65 -3.71
C MET A 162 2.02 20.60 -3.90
N ASN A 163 3.20 20.24 -3.39
CA ASN A 163 4.44 21.02 -3.53
C ASN A 163 5.28 20.63 -4.76
N GLY A 164 4.69 19.95 -5.76
CA GLY A 164 5.36 19.65 -7.02
C GLY A 164 6.40 18.54 -6.96
N PHE A 165 6.44 17.73 -5.90
CA PHE A 165 7.35 16.57 -5.81
C PHE A 165 7.15 15.58 -6.96
N THR A 166 5.98 15.60 -7.57
CA THR A 166 5.61 14.73 -8.69
C THR A 166 5.80 15.41 -10.06
N ASP A 167 6.32 16.63 -10.09
CA ASP A 167 6.53 17.39 -11.32
C ASP A 167 7.61 16.74 -12.18
N ILE A 168 7.44 16.92 -13.48
CA ILE A 168 8.34 16.40 -14.50
C ILE A 168 9.80 16.86 -14.29
N SER A 169 10.00 18.11 -13.85
CA SER A 169 11.30 18.66 -13.51
C SER A 169 12.02 17.88 -12.42
N GLN A 170 11.29 17.41 -11.38
CA GLN A 170 11.84 16.60 -10.31
C GLN A 170 12.26 15.22 -10.81
N ILE A 171 11.46 14.59 -11.65
CA ILE A 171 11.78 13.28 -12.25
C ILE A 171 13.07 13.39 -13.08
N LYS A 172 13.24 14.48 -13.82
CA LYS A 172 14.47 14.76 -14.59
C LYS A 172 15.69 14.83 -13.68
N LEU A 173 15.63 15.59 -12.58
CA LEU A 173 16.74 15.70 -11.61
C LEU A 173 17.09 14.33 -11.01
N TRP A 174 16.11 13.54 -10.61
CA TRP A 174 16.36 12.21 -10.04
C TRP A 174 16.96 11.23 -11.04
N ASN A 175 16.59 11.33 -12.31
CA ASN A 175 17.18 10.51 -13.36
C ASN A 175 18.65 10.89 -13.62
N GLN A 176 19.01 12.19 -13.52
CA GLN A 176 20.40 12.64 -13.59
C GLN A 176 21.23 12.11 -12.42
N ASP A 177 20.70 12.14 -11.19
CA ASP A 177 21.34 11.54 -10.01
C ASP A 177 21.61 10.04 -10.19
N LEU A 178 20.66 9.30 -10.79
CA LEU A 178 20.82 7.88 -11.07
C LEU A 178 22.01 7.61 -12.00
N LEU A 179 22.19 8.45 -13.03
CA LEU A 179 23.32 8.33 -13.96
C LEU A 179 24.67 8.61 -13.30
N SER A 180 24.70 9.59 -12.38
CA SER A 180 25.95 10.04 -11.75
C SER A 180 26.39 9.11 -10.61
N ASN A 181 25.45 8.51 -9.88
CA ASN A 181 25.72 7.84 -8.60
C ASN A 181 25.50 6.32 -8.63
N SER A 182 25.11 5.73 -9.76
CA SER A 182 24.85 4.30 -9.86
C SER A 182 25.74 3.61 -10.89
N PRO A 183 26.40 2.48 -10.55
CA PRO A 183 27.13 1.66 -11.53
C PRO A 183 26.22 1.16 -12.69
N LEU A 184 24.92 1.04 -12.46
CA LEU A 184 23.94 0.71 -13.48
C LEU A 184 23.55 1.90 -14.35
N GLY A 185 23.85 3.13 -13.93
CA GLY A 185 23.53 4.35 -14.65
C GLY A 185 24.07 4.36 -16.08
N VAL A 186 25.29 3.87 -16.25
CA VAL A 186 25.93 3.76 -17.58
C VAL A 186 25.10 2.88 -18.52
N LYS A 187 24.58 1.75 -18.04
CA LYS A 187 23.77 0.82 -18.82
C LYS A 187 22.44 1.44 -19.30
N TYR A 188 21.87 2.33 -18.50
CA TYR A 188 20.59 2.98 -18.79
C TYR A 188 20.71 4.40 -19.33
N LYS A 189 21.95 4.87 -19.58
CA LYS A 189 22.24 6.24 -20.02
C LYS A 189 21.40 6.69 -21.22
N THR A 190 21.24 5.84 -22.23
CA THR A 190 20.47 6.15 -23.44
C THR A 190 18.97 6.32 -23.11
N ILE A 191 18.42 5.42 -22.27
CA ILE A 191 17.01 5.48 -21.86
C ILE A 191 16.75 6.75 -21.07
N VAL A 192 17.60 7.06 -20.09
CA VAL A 192 17.48 8.28 -19.27
C VAL A 192 17.60 9.53 -20.11
N LYS A 193 18.56 9.58 -21.08
CA LYS A 193 18.71 10.70 -22.01
C LYS A 193 17.45 10.90 -22.85
N ASN A 194 16.88 9.83 -23.40
CA ASN A 194 15.66 9.91 -24.20
C ASN A 194 14.45 10.39 -23.39
N ILE A 195 14.30 9.89 -22.15
CA ILE A 195 13.25 10.36 -21.24
C ILE A 195 13.44 11.83 -20.93
N THR A 196 14.66 12.26 -20.62
CA THR A 196 14.97 13.67 -20.34
C THR A 196 14.64 14.56 -21.53
N SER A 197 15.04 14.19 -22.76
CA SER A 197 14.75 14.96 -23.97
C SER A 197 13.25 15.02 -24.26
N MET A 198 12.51 13.95 -24.00
CA MET A 198 11.04 13.96 -24.13
C MET A 198 10.40 14.91 -23.09
N LEU A 199 10.87 14.90 -21.86
CA LEU A 199 10.36 15.78 -20.80
C LEU A 199 10.67 17.26 -21.10
N ASP A 200 11.86 17.55 -21.67
CA ASP A 200 12.23 18.90 -22.13
C ASP A 200 11.30 19.35 -23.27
N PHE A 201 11.07 18.51 -24.26
CA PHE A 201 10.15 18.82 -25.36
C PHE A 201 8.71 19.09 -24.87
N ILE A 202 8.19 18.30 -23.94
CA ILE A 202 6.86 18.47 -23.35
C ILE A 202 6.81 19.81 -22.59
N HIS A 203 7.83 20.14 -21.84
CA HIS A 203 7.93 21.41 -21.10
C HIS A 203 8.00 22.60 -22.05
N ASP A 204 8.89 22.57 -23.03
CA ASP A 204 9.16 23.70 -23.95
C ASP A 204 8.02 23.92 -24.95
N SER A 205 7.29 22.85 -25.31
CA SER A 205 6.13 22.95 -26.21
C SER A 205 4.87 23.53 -25.56
N GLY A 206 4.88 23.73 -24.23
CA GLY A 206 3.70 24.19 -23.48
C GLY A 206 2.54 23.20 -23.47
N LEU A 207 2.77 21.94 -23.89
CA LEU A 207 1.76 20.88 -23.91
C LEU A 207 1.31 20.46 -22.51
N VAL A 208 2.10 20.76 -21.47
CA VAL A 208 1.67 20.71 -20.08
C VAL A 208 1.19 22.10 -19.69
N ASN A 209 -0.10 22.34 -19.84
CA ASN A 209 -0.71 23.50 -19.19
C ASN A 209 -0.54 23.35 -17.69
N ASN A 210 0.21 24.28 -17.08
CA ASN A 210 0.39 24.42 -15.61
C ASN A 210 -0.90 24.82 -14.87
N LYS A 211 -2.06 24.62 -15.47
CA LYS A 211 -3.33 24.70 -14.77
C LYS A 211 -3.57 23.32 -14.17
N TYR A 212 -3.62 23.28 -12.86
CA TYR A 212 -4.13 22.21 -12.02
C TYR A 212 -5.47 21.65 -12.56
N ASN A 213 -5.43 20.96 -13.68
CA ASN A 213 -6.55 20.16 -14.12
C ASN A 213 -6.46 18.85 -13.34
N ASP A 214 -7.42 18.64 -12.49
CA ASP A 214 -7.61 17.49 -11.59
C ASP A 214 -7.42 16.11 -12.24
N SER A 215 -7.40 16.04 -13.57
CA SER A 215 -7.28 14.81 -14.36
C SER A 215 -5.85 14.35 -14.67
N ASP A 216 -4.85 15.26 -14.60
CA ASP A 216 -3.47 14.96 -15.00
C ASP A 216 -2.45 14.99 -13.84
N SER A 217 -2.88 15.32 -12.62
CA SER A 217 -2.01 15.26 -11.44
C SER A 217 -1.63 13.82 -11.14
N PHE A 218 -0.37 13.60 -10.78
CA PHE A 218 0.09 12.31 -10.27
C PHE A 218 -0.73 11.92 -9.05
N ASN A 219 -1.56 10.91 -9.21
CA ASN A 219 -2.32 10.34 -8.13
C ASN A 219 -1.56 9.14 -7.55
N LEU A 220 -1.25 9.19 -6.27
CA LEU A 220 -0.76 8.04 -5.53
C LEU A 220 -1.88 7.51 -4.65
N TYR A 221 -2.24 6.28 -4.87
CA TYR A 221 -3.17 5.54 -4.04
C TYR A 221 -2.42 4.64 -3.07
N THR A 222 -3.00 4.38 -1.92
CA THR A 222 -2.41 3.50 -0.89
C THR A 222 -3.13 2.17 -0.84
N SER A 223 -2.41 1.15 -0.41
CA SER A 223 -2.95 -0.21 -0.27
C SER A 223 -2.24 -0.99 0.81
N HIS A 224 -2.95 -1.92 1.45
CA HIS A 224 -2.38 -2.89 2.38
C HIS A 224 -3.20 -4.18 2.47
N GLU A 225 -2.64 -5.22 3.10
CA GLU A 225 -3.30 -6.49 3.34
C GLU A 225 -4.28 -6.38 4.50
N ALA A 226 -5.56 -6.66 4.27
CA ALA A 226 -6.60 -6.65 5.27
C ALA A 226 -6.49 -7.88 6.18
N ILE A 227 -5.62 -7.83 7.21
CA ILE A 227 -5.36 -8.97 8.10
C ILE A 227 -6.18 -8.88 9.39
N LEU A 228 -6.16 -7.74 10.09
CA LEU A 228 -6.94 -7.51 11.31
C LEU A 228 -8.30 -6.92 10.97
N LEU A 229 -9.31 -7.76 10.79
CA LEU A 229 -10.62 -7.30 10.34
C LEU A 229 -11.29 -6.30 11.29
N ASP A 230 -11.06 -6.38 12.59
CA ASP A 230 -11.61 -5.40 13.54
C ASP A 230 -10.94 -4.01 13.38
N TYR A 231 -9.64 -3.99 13.04
CA TYR A 231 -8.94 -2.75 12.69
C TYR A 231 -9.53 -2.15 11.40
N GLU A 232 -9.71 -2.95 10.36
CA GLU A 232 -10.31 -2.48 9.10
C GLU A 232 -11.75 -1.98 9.31
N LYS A 233 -12.55 -2.72 10.09
CA LYS A 233 -13.93 -2.33 10.44
C LYS A 233 -14.00 -1.02 11.23
N ALA A 234 -12.94 -0.63 11.94
CA ALA A 234 -12.90 0.66 12.64
C ALA A 234 -12.91 1.86 11.67
N PHE A 235 -12.52 1.66 10.40
CA PHE A 235 -12.49 2.68 9.34
C PHE A 235 -13.66 2.59 8.36
N MET A 236 -14.72 1.85 8.70
CA MET A 236 -15.87 1.74 7.80
C MET A 236 -16.66 3.04 7.74
N ASN A 237 -16.91 3.50 6.52
CA ASN A 237 -17.82 4.58 6.17
C ASN A 237 -18.81 4.05 5.13
N LYS A 238 -20.01 3.67 5.59
CA LYS A 238 -20.95 2.85 4.82
C LYS A 238 -20.26 1.56 4.35
N ASN A 239 -20.18 1.33 3.06
CA ASN A 239 -19.51 0.18 2.45
C ASN A 239 -18.03 0.43 2.10
N PHE A 240 -17.50 1.63 2.36
CA PHE A 240 -16.09 1.93 2.13
C PHE A 240 -15.26 1.66 3.39
N CYS A 241 -14.17 0.91 3.24
CA CYS A 241 -13.14 0.81 4.25
C CYS A 241 -12.09 1.90 3.99
N CYS A 242 -12.11 2.94 4.80
CA CYS A 242 -11.28 4.13 4.62
C CYS A 242 -9.90 4.03 5.31
N SER A 243 -9.41 2.82 5.55
CA SER A 243 -8.03 2.54 6.00
C SER A 243 -7.01 2.65 4.86
N ALA A 244 -7.42 2.43 3.61
CA ALA A 244 -6.63 2.61 2.39
C ALA A 244 -7.56 2.72 1.17
N HIS A 245 -7.00 3.14 0.02
CA HIS A 245 -7.77 3.21 -1.24
C HIS A 245 -8.11 1.83 -1.78
N MET A 246 -7.18 0.88 -1.66
CA MET A 246 -7.34 -0.51 -2.08
C MET A 246 -6.92 -1.46 -0.96
N LEU A 247 -7.68 -2.53 -0.76
CA LEU A 247 -7.33 -3.59 0.16
C LEU A 247 -7.10 -4.90 -0.59
N TRP A 248 -6.25 -5.77 -0.04
CA TRP A 248 -6.14 -7.12 -0.60
C TRP A 248 -6.19 -8.20 0.47
N VAL A 249 -6.52 -9.39 0.02
CA VAL A 249 -6.47 -10.63 0.80
C VAL A 249 -5.28 -11.45 0.32
N GLY A 250 -4.43 -11.86 1.26
CA GLY A 250 -3.23 -12.64 0.99
C GLY A 250 -3.49 -14.14 0.92
N ASP A 251 -2.44 -14.88 0.58
CA ASP A 251 -2.47 -16.33 0.39
C ASP A 251 -3.02 -17.11 1.59
N ARG A 252 -2.79 -16.63 2.82
CA ARG A 252 -3.21 -17.29 4.06
C ARG A 252 -4.62 -16.93 4.53
N THR A 253 -5.29 -16.03 3.83
CA THR A 253 -6.60 -15.50 4.22
C THR A 253 -7.61 -15.53 3.09
N ARG A 254 -7.23 -16.02 1.89
CA ARG A 254 -8.04 -16.04 0.67
C ARG A 254 -8.97 -17.25 0.51
N ASP A 255 -9.07 -18.12 1.53
CA ASP A 255 -10.07 -19.20 1.46
C ASP A 255 -11.46 -18.63 1.14
N VAL A 256 -12.17 -19.25 0.18
CA VAL A 256 -13.45 -18.77 -0.33
C VAL A 256 -14.47 -18.51 0.79
N ASN A 257 -14.43 -19.33 1.85
CA ASN A 257 -15.35 -19.23 2.99
C ASN A 257 -14.79 -18.43 4.16
N SER A 258 -13.58 -17.86 4.02
CA SER A 258 -12.95 -17.08 5.08
C SER A 258 -13.73 -15.79 5.39
N GLU A 259 -13.62 -15.35 6.63
CA GLU A 259 -14.20 -14.05 7.04
C GLU A 259 -13.52 -12.87 6.31
N HIS A 260 -12.29 -13.05 5.78
CA HIS A 260 -11.59 -12.05 4.99
C HIS A 260 -12.25 -11.87 3.60
N ILE A 261 -12.53 -12.96 2.89
CA ILE A 261 -13.28 -12.90 1.62
C ILE A 261 -14.68 -12.32 1.84
N LYS A 262 -15.39 -12.75 2.90
CA LYS A 262 -16.70 -12.18 3.25
C LYS A 262 -16.64 -10.69 3.60
N PHE A 263 -15.53 -10.22 4.16
CA PHE A 263 -15.35 -8.81 4.46
C PHE A 263 -15.15 -8.00 3.18
N ILE A 264 -14.17 -8.39 2.34
CA ILE A 264 -13.86 -7.62 1.12
C ILE A 264 -15.00 -7.67 0.10
N SER A 265 -15.82 -8.74 0.05
CA SER A 265 -16.98 -8.84 -0.87
C SER A 265 -18.10 -7.84 -0.55
N LYS A 266 -18.07 -7.19 0.60
CA LYS A 266 -19.03 -6.17 1.01
C LYS A 266 -18.54 -4.75 0.82
N LEU A 267 -17.31 -4.59 0.34
CA LEU A 267 -16.69 -3.29 0.20
C LEU A 267 -16.95 -2.68 -1.17
N ASP A 268 -17.19 -1.39 -1.18
CA ASP A 268 -17.17 -0.59 -2.41
C ASP A 268 -15.75 -0.18 -2.85
N ASN A 269 -14.72 -0.50 -2.06
CA ASN A 269 -13.33 -0.30 -2.44
C ASN A 269 -12.94 -1.21 -3.61
N PRO A 270 -11.97 -0.81 -4.45
CA PRO A 270 -11.19 -1.77 -5.21
C PRO A 270 -10.56 -2.80 -4.26
N VAL A 271 -10.72 -4.07 -4.58
CA VAL A 271 -10.16 -5.17 -3.80
C VAL A 271 -9.28 -6.05 -4.69
N ALA A 272 -8.26 -6.66 -4.09
CA ALA A 272 -7.40 -7.60 -4.77
C ALA A 272 -7.26 -8.89 -3.97
N VAL A 273 -6.99 -9.98 -4.69
CA VAL A 273 -6.70 -11.28 -4.08
C VAL A 273 -5.35 -11.76 -4.59
N LYS A 274 -4.47 -12.11 -3.67
CA LYS A 274 -3.18 -12.65 -4.05
C LYS A 274 -3.33 -14.08 -4.56
N ILE A 275 -3.01 -14.28 -5.83
CA ILE A 275 -2.92 -15.59 -6.46
C ILE A 275 -1.50 -16.12 -6.23
N GLY A 276 -1.38 -17.25 -5.54
CA GLY A 276 -0.13 -17.94 -5.27
C GLY A 276 -0.13 -19.35 -5.88
N PRO A 277 0.97 -20.09 -5.79
CA PRO A 277 1.11 -21.41 -6.45
C PRO A 277 0.18 -22.48 -5.87
N THR A 278 -0.48 -22.23 -4.75
CA THR A 278 -1.36 -23.17 -4.05
C THR A 278 -2.84 -22.98 -4.38
N ILE A 279 -3.20 -22.02 -5.24
CA ILE A 279 -4.59 -21.81 -5.64
C ILE A 279 -4.89 -22.62 -6.89
N ASN A 280 -6.05 -23.24 -6.95
CA ASN A 280 -6.57 -23.87 -8.16
C ASN A 280 -7.54 -22.95 -8.92
N GLU A 281 -7.85 -23.29 -10.15
CA GLU A 281 -8.72 -22.48 -11.03
C GLU A 281 -10.13 -22.36 -10.47
N ASP A 282 -10.69 -23.43 -9.90
CA ASP A 282 -12.03 -23.42 -9.29
C ASP A 282 -12.13 -22.43 -8.13
N ASP A 283 -11.08 -22.35 -7.30
CA ASP A 283 -11.07 -21.40 -6.20
C ASP A 283 -10.98 -19.95 -6.70
N ILE A 284 -10.24 -19.70 -7.77
CA ILE A 284 -10.18 -18.39 -8.43
C ILE A 284 -11.58 -17.97 -8.89
N CYS A 285 -12.27 -18.85 -9.62
CA CYS A 285 -13.63 -18.61 -10.12
C CYS A 285 -14.61 -18.34 -8.96
N LYS A 286 -14.63 -19.17 -7.93
CA LYS A 286 -15.49 -19.01 -6.75
C LYS A 286 -15.21 -17.70 -5.98
N ILE A 287 -13.94 -17.33 -5.85
CA ILE A 287 -13.57 -16.06 -5.22
C ILE A 287 -14.06 -14.89 -6.06
N TYR A 288 -13.86 -14.96 -7.39
CA TYR A 288 -14.31 -13.93 -8.32
C TYR A 288 -15.83 -13.72 -8.23
N GLU A 289 -16.61 -14.79 -8.30
CA GLU A 289 -18.08 -14.75 -8.19
C GLU A 289 -18.55 -14.17 -6.84
N LYS A 290 -17.77 -14.33 -5.79
CA LYS A 290 -18.14 -13.88 -4.46
C LYS A 290 -17.80 -12.40 -4.20
N ILE A 291 -16.82 -11.86 -4.95
CA ILE A 291 -16.34 -10.49 -4.80
C ILE A 291 -17.10 -9.53 -5.75
N ASN A 292 -17.55 -10.03 -6.90
CA ASN A 292 -18.37 -9.30 -7.86
C ASN A 292 -19.86 -9.50 -7.57
#